data_a6a10205de01a8eb0d8da994eb646037
#
_entry.id   a6a10205de01a8eb0d8da994eb646037
#
_cell.length_a   1.000
_cell.length_b   1.000
_cell.length_c   1.000
_cell.angle_alpha   90.00
_cell.angle_beta   90.00
_cell.angle_gamma   90.00
#
_symmetry.space_group_name_H-M   'P 1'
#
loop_
_entity.id
_entity.type
_entity.pdbx_description
1 polymer ?
#
loop_
_entity_poly.entity_id
_entity_poly.type
_entity_poly.pdbx_seq_one_letter_code
_entity_poly.pdbx_strand_id
1 'polypeptide(L)'
;MSIISTLLGKSKRGGKTSPAAQRLVRNMRYELVPLKSLDQAIADLPKGAAVSVTCSPAKGIATTQQLCEQLLEKGHNVVPHFAARLVEGPEHAAKLAAWVREKGIKEVFIIGGDAEVPPHYQYALPFMKDFLEAQPGVDTIGFGAYPDGHATISKGDLHTAVIEKEALLKSHGVKGLASTQMCFDAPLILSWLKDLRAAGFTTPINLGIPGVVDRTRLMSVGVRTGVGQSLRYLKKNKASLTLMFAPGGYDPTKLLNDIAVKADELNVAGIHSFTFNSTADTAQWANAIL
;
A
#
# COMPACT_ATOMS: atom_id res chain seq x y z
N MET A 1 30.88 37.54 4.51
CA MET A 1 30.29 36.59 3.53
C MET A 1 30.57 35.17 4.02
N SER A 2 29.51 34.48 4.40
CA SER A 2 29.57 33.27 5.23
C SER A 2 29.83 32.01 4.39
N ILE A 3 30.92 31.27 4.77
CA ILE A 3 31.36 30.03 4.16
C ILE A 3 30.50 28.81 4.58
N ILE A 4 29.36 29.04 5.25
CA ILE A 4 28.52 27.98 5.85
C ILE A 4 27.48 27.41 4.87
N SER A 5 27.27 28.02 3.69
CA SER A 5 26.24 27.58 2.74
C SER A 5 26.66 26.41 1.81
N THR A 6 27.93 25.96 1.86
CA THR A 6 28.45 24.97 0.90
C THR A 6 28.59 23.55 1.47
N LEU A 7 28.25 23.33 2.74
CA LEU A 7 28.43 22.04 3.43
C LEU A 7 27.13 21.24 3.62
N LEU A 8 25.98 21.75 3.18
CA LEU A 8 24.77 20.96 3.07
C LEU A 8 24.72 20.30 1.68
N GLY A 9 25.67 19.38 1.46
CA GLY A 9 25.62 18.47 0.33
C GLY A 9 24.27 17.74 0.36
N LYS A 10 23.36 18.12 -0.58
CA LYS A 10 22.20 17.29 -0.90
C LYS A 10 22.74 15.91 -1.22
N SER A 11 22.63 14.97 -0.29
CA SER A 11 22.86 13.56 -0.57
C SER A 11 22.06 13.25 -1.83
N LYS A 12 22.72 12.85 -2.92
CA LYS A 12 22.05 12.41 -4.14
C LYS A 12 21.26 11.16 -3.76
N ARG A 13 20.00 11.32 -3.40
CA ARG A 13 19.05 10.23 -3.28
C ARG A 13 18.92 9.62 -4.69
N GLY A 14 19.02 8.31 -4.82
CA GLY A 14 18.98 7.60 -6.09
C GLY A 14 20.38 7.16 -6.52
N GLY A 15 20.79 5.93 -6.11
CA GLY A 15 21.90 5.20 -6.74
C GLY A 15 21.49 4.71 -8.13
N LYS A 16 22.42 4.11 -8.89
CA LYS A 16 22.09 3.44 -10.16
C LYS A 16 20.97 2.43 -9.93
N THR A 17 19.83 2.64 -10.60
CA THR A 17 18.65 1.78 -10.52
C THR A 17 18.50 0.99 -11.80
N SER A 18 18.05 -0.26 -11.68
CA SER A 18 17.81 -1.13 -12.84
C SER A 18 16.52 -0.71 -13.58
N PRO A 19 16.37 -1.09 -14.87
CA PRO A 19 15.09 -0.88 -15.58
C PRO A 19 13.90 -1.50 -14.87
N ALA A 20 14.08 -2.63 -14.19
CA ALA A 20 13.02 -3.25 -13.38
C ALA A 20 12.64 -2.36 -12.17
N ALA A 21 13.61 -1.79 -11.46
CA ALA A 21 13.33 -0.85 -10.37
C ALA A 21 12.60 0.40 -10.88
N GLN A 22 13.02 0.96 -12.02
CA GLN A 22 12.31 2.09 -12.63
C GLN A 22 10.88 1.73 -13.03
N ARG A 23 10.63 0.53 -13.58
CA ARG A 23 9.30 0.05 -13.91
C ARG A 23 8.42 -0.01 -12.64
N LEU A 24 8.93 -0.56 -11.55
CA LEU A 24 8.21 -0.63 -10.28
C LEU A 24 7.83 0.77 -9.77
N VAL A 25 8.73 1.74 -9.89
CA VAL A 25 8.46 3.13 -9.49
C VAL A 25 7.45 3.82 -10.41
N ARG A 26 7.49 3.59 -11.73
CA ARG A 26 6.45 4.11 -12.65
C ARG A 26 5.05 3.60 -12.29
N ASN A 27 4.96 2.39 -11.76
CA ASN A 27 3.71 1.77 -11.31
C ASN A 27 3.45 2.01 -9.82
N MET A 28 4.04 3.05 -9.23
CA MET A 28 3.88 3.35 -7.82
C MET A 28 2.53 4.02 -7.53
N ARG A 29 1.95 3.61 -6.40
CA ARG A 29 0.75 4.19 -5.82
C ARG A 29 1.10 4.87 -4.50
N TYR A 30 0.61 6.09 -4.34
CA TYR A 30 0.78 6.89 -3.12
C TYR A 30 -0.36 6.59 -2.16
N GLU A 31 -0.08 6.07 -0.99
CA GLU A 31 -1.09 5.92 0.05
C GLU A 31 -1.24 7.23 0.83
N LEU A 32 -2.47 7.73 0.95
CA LEU A 32 -2.84 8.86 1.78
C LEU A 32 -3.66 8.40 2.98
N VAL A 33 -3.39 9.04 4.12
CA VAL A 33 -4.10 8.79 5.38
C VAL A 33 -4.86 10.05 5.79
N PRO A 34 -6.12 9.98 6.22
CA PRO A 34 -6.92 11.16 6.61
C PRO A 34 -6.45 11.75 7.95
N LEU A 35 -5.27 12.39 7.93
CA LEU A 35 -4.62 13.10 9.04
C LEU A 35 -4.63 14.61 8.79
N LYS A 36 -4.23 15.40 9.79
CA LYS A 36 -4.15 16.87 9.68
C LYS A 36 -3.26 17.38 8.55
N SER A 37 -2.26 16.59 8.11
CA SER A 37 -1.35 16.93 7.02
C SER A 37 -1.87 16.56 5.62
N LEU A 38 -3.14 16.18 5.49
CA LEU A 38 -3.69 15.62 4.25
C LEU A 38 -3.74 16.66 3.12
N ASP A 39 -4.19 17.89 3.38
CA ASP A 39 -4.32 18.93 2.35
C ASP A 39 -2.97 19.24 1.70
N GLN A 40 -1.91 19.35 2.49
CA GLN A 40 -0.57 19.53 1.97
C GLN A 40 -0.10 18.30 1.19
N ALA A 41 -0.39 17.09 1.70
CA ALA A 41 -0.04 15.86 1.02
C ALA A 41 -0.70 15.74 -0.36
N ILE A 42 -1.95 16.17 -0.49
CA ILE A 42 -2.66 16.23 -1.78
C ILE A 42 -2.03 17.26 -2.71
N ALA A 43 -1.67 18.43 -2.19
CA ALA A 43 -1.03 19.49 -2.99
C ALA A 43 0.34 19.07 -3.55
N ASP A 44 1.04 18.21 -2.82
CA ASP A 44 2.38 17.71 -3.17
C ASP A 44 2.36 16.48 -4.10
N LEU A 45 1.19 15.93 -4.45
CA LEU A 45 1.10 14.79 -5.35
C LEU A 45 1.54 15.15 -6.77
N PRO A 46 2.24 14.24 -7.48
CA PRO A 46 2.45 14.40 -8.91
C PRO A 46 1.10 14.45 -9.67
N LYS A 47 1.05 15.22 -10.74
CA LYS A 47 -0.14 15.31 -11.58
C LYS A 47 -0.56 13.92 -12.09
N GLY A 48 -1.85 13.59 -11.95
CA GLY A 48 -2.39 12.30 -12.39
C GLY A 48 -1.91 11.10 -11.58
N ALA A 49 -1.37 11.31 -10.37
CA ALA A 49 -0.86 10.23 -9.52
C ALA A 49 -1.91 9.15 -9.26
N ALA A 50 -1.46 7.89 -9.15
CA ALA A 50 -2.26 6.81 -8.60
C ALA A 50 -2.25 6.91 -7.07
N VAL A 51 -3.44 7.03 -6.45
CA VAL A 51 -3.59 7.34 -5.03
C VAL A 51 -4.50 6.33 -4.34
N SER A 52 -4.00 5.68 -3.30
CA SER A 52 -4.82 4.90 -2.37
C SER A 52 -5.25 5.77 -1.20
N VAL A 53 -6.52 5.71 -0.83
CA VAL A 53 -7.08 6.44 0.32
C VAL A 53 -7.47 5.45 1.41
N THR A 54 -6.79 5.51 2.54
CA THR A 54 -7.04 4.56 3.64
C THR A 54 -8.40 4.78 4.30
N CYS A 55 -8.91 3.69 4.88
CA CYS A 55 -10.12 3.68 5.68
C CYS A 55 -9.76 3.28 7.12
N SER A 56 -10.21 4.04 8.10
CA SER A 56 -9.94 3.75 9.52
C SER A 56 -11.22 3.80 10.36
N PRO A 57 -11.31 3.05 11.46
CA PRO A 57 -12.47 3.09 12.35
C PRO A 57 -12.80 4.50 12.88
N ALA A 58 -11.77 5.31 13.11
CA ALA A 58 -11.95 6.67 13.65
C ALA A 58 -12.58 7.66 12.65
N LYS A 59 -12.49 7.39 11.33
CA LYS A 59 -12.96 8.30 10.27
C LYS A 59 -14.11 7.72 9.45
N GLY A 60 -14.23 6.40 9.42
CA GLY A 60 -15.28 5.70 8.67
C GLY A 60 -15.09 5.72 7.14
N ILE A 61 -15.94 4.96 6.45
CA ILE A 61 -15.92 4.82 4.98
C ILE A 61 -16.32 6.12 4.29
N ALA A 62 -17.28 6.87 4.85
CA ALA A 62 -17.76 8.13 4.27
C ALA A 62 -16.63 9.16 4.07
N THR A 63 -15.68 9.25 5.03
CA THR A 63 -14.50 10.13 4.87
C THR A 63 -13.63 9.67 3.70
N THR A 64 -13.43 8.36 3.54
CA THR A 64 -12.67 7.81 2.40
C THR A 64 -13.33 8.17 1.08
N GLN A 65 -14.66 8.05 0.98
CA GLN A 65 -15.43 8.42 -0.21
C GLN A 65 -15.28 9.90 -0.56
N GLN A 66 -15.47 10.79 0.41
CA GLN A 66 -15.32 12.25 0.22
C GLN A 66 -13.90 12.62 -0.28
N LEU A 67 -12.87 12.01 0.30
CA LEU A 67 -11.48 12.24 -0.13
C LEU A 67 -11.21 11.71 -1.55
N CYS A 68 -11.77 10.57 -1.90
CA CYS A 68 -11.69 10.06 -3.26
C CYS A 68 -12.34 11.00 -4.27
N GLU A 69 -13.51 11.56 -3.95
CA GLU A 69 -14.18 12.54 -4.80
C GLU A 69 -13.33 13.79 -5.02
N GLN A 70 -12.75 14.36 -3.96
CA GLN A 70 -11.83 15.50 -4.06
C GLN A 70 -10.60 15.21 -4.93
N LEU A 71 -10.05 13.99 -4.83
CA LEU A 71 -8.90 13.58 -5.63
C LEU A 71 -9.26 13.33 -7.09
N LEU A 72 -10.44 12.79 -7.38
CA LEU A 72 -10.99 12.63 -8.74
C LEU A 72 -11.16 14.01 -9.42
N GLU A 73 -11.73 14.98 -8.72
CA GLU A 73 -11.89 16.36 -9.22
C GLU A 73 -10.54 17.02 -9.56
N LYS A 74 -9.46 16.64 -8.87
CA LYS A 74 -8.09 17.07 -9.14
C LYS A 74 -7.39 16.27 -10.25
N GLY A 75 -8.07 15.28 -10.83
CA GLY A 75 -7.57 14.46 -11.93
C GLY A 75 -6.61 13.33 -11.52
N HIS A 76 -6.69 12.87 -10.27
CA HIS A 76 -5.94 11.71 -9.81
C HIS A 76 -6.67 10.39 -10.05
N ASN A 77 -5.92 9.29 -10.17
CA ASN A 77 -6.47 7.94 -10.23
C ASN A 77 -6.62 7.40 -8.80
N VAL A 78 -7.85 7.27 -8.32
CA VAL A 78 -8.11 6.92 -6.93
C VAL A 78 -8.41 5.44 -6.73
N VAL A 79 -7.97 4.92 -5.58
CA VAL A 79 -8.26 3.58 -5.11
C VAL A 79 -8.76 3.68 -3.66
N PRO A 80 -10.08 3.72 -3.44
CA PRO A 80 -10.63 3.72 -2.09
C PRO A 80 -10.31 2.40 -1.39
N HIS A 81 -9.87 2.49 -0.12
CA HIS A 81 -9.82 1.34 0.75
C HIS A 81 -11.18 1.15 1.43
N PHE A 82 -11.72 -0.06 1.35
CA PHE A 82 -12.90 -0.46 2.10
C PHE A 82 -12.50 -1.46 3.19
N ALA A 83 -12.71 -1.09 4.43
CA ALA A 83 -12.50 -1.95 5.58
C ALA A 83 -13.80 -2.75 5.84
N ALA A 84 -13.78 -4.06 5.60
CA ALA A 84 -14.93 -4.95 5.77
C ALA A 84 -15.59 -4.80 7.14
N ARG A 85 -14.79 -4.67 8.20
CA ARG A 85 -15.27 -4.51 9.58
C ARG A 85 -15.96 -3.16 9.88
N LEU A 86 -16.10 -2.29 8.87
CA LEU A 86 -16.89 -1.05 8.94
C LEU A 86 -18.14 -1.10 8.03
N VAL A 87 -18.33 -2.19 7.31
CA VAL A 87 -19.48 -2.37 6.41
C VAL A 87 -20.61 -3.06 7.15
N GLU A 88 -21.79 -2.46 7.13
CA GLU A 88 -22.95 -2.83 7.94
C GLU A 88 -23.72 -4.05 7.42
N GLY A 89 -23.37 -4.55 6.24
CA GLY A 89 -24.01 -5.72 5.63
C GLY A 89 -24.15 -5.61 4.11
N PRO A 90 -24.87 -6.55 3.47
CA PRO A 90 -25.01 -6.61 2.00
C PRO A 90 -25.61 -5.36 1.38
N GLU A 91 -26.58 -4.72 2.03
CA GLU A 91 -27.16 -3.46 1.54
C GLU A 91 -26.12 -2.32 1.51
N HIS A 92 -25.26 -2.24 2.54
CA HIS A 92 -24.18 -1.25 2.56
C HIS A 92 -23.13 -1.61 1.47
N ALA A 93 -22.80 -2.89 1.28
CA ALA A 93 -21.93 -3.33 0.20
C ALA A 93 -22.48 -2.92 -1.19
N ALA A 94 -23.79 -3.07 -1.40
CA ALA A 94 -24.45 -2.64 -2.63
C ALA A 94 -24.41 -1.12 -2.84
N LYS A 95 -24.59 -0.32 -1.79
CA LYS A 95 -24.42 1.15 -1.84
C LYS A 95 -23.00 1.56 -2.20
N LEU A 96 -22.00 0.89 -1.66
CA LEU A 96 -20.58 1.13 -2.00
C LEU A 96 -20.29 0.75 -3.45
N ALA A 97 -20.82 -0.38 -3.94
CA ALA A 97 -20.70 -0.78 -5.32
C ALA A 97 -21.36 0.23 -6.29
N ALA A 98 -22.55 0.73 -5.95
CA ALA A 98 -23.24 1.75 -6.72
C ALA A 98 -22.41 3.07 -6.77
N TRP A 99 -21.88 3.52 -5.65
CA TRP A 99 -21.02 4.70 -5.58
C TRP A 99 -19.77 4.56 -6.44
N VAL A 100 -19.07 3.42 -6.37
CA VAL A 100 -17.88 3.13 -7.19
C VAL A 100 -18.22 3.23 -8.69
N ARG A 101 -19.34 2.65 -9.09
CA ARG A 101 -19.85 2.67 -10.47
C ARG A 101 -20.22 4.09 -10.94
N GLU A 102 -20.92 4.85 -10.09
CA GLU A 102 -21.30 6.24 -10.35
C GLU A 102 -20.08 7.14 -10.55
N LYS A 103 -19.07 7.00 -9.72
CA LYS A 103 -17.84 7.81 -9.80
C LYS A 103 -16.86 7.31 -10.87
N GLY A 104 -17.17 6.22 -11.56
CA GLY A 104 -16.31 5.64 -12.60
C GLY A 104 -14.98 5.09 -12.08
N ILE A 105 -14.91 4.76 -10.78
CA ILE A 105 -13.72 4.20 -10.14
C ILE A 105 -13.47 2.79 -10.69
N LYS A 106 -12.24 2.54 -11.16
CA LYS A 106 -11.88 1.27 -11.80
C LYS A 106 -11.18 0.28 -10.91
N GLU A 107 -10.71 0.75 -9.77
CA GLU A 107 -10.03 -0.09 -8.79
C GLU A 107 -10.45 0.28 -7.36
N VAL A 108 -10.64 -0.73 -6.53
CA VAL A 108 -10.85 -0.60 -5.08
C VAL A 108 -9.88 -1.51 -4.32
N PHE A 109 -9.63 -1.20 -3.07
CA PHE A 109 -8.79 -2.04 -2.20
C PHE A 109 -9.58 -2.50 -0.98
N ILE A 110 -9.77 -3.81 -0.84
CA ILE A 110 -10.59 -4.41 0.21
C ILE A 110 -9.72 -5.06 1.27
N ILE A 111 -9.86 -4.58 2.51
CA ILE A 111 -9.14 -5.07 3.70
C ILE A 111 -10.12 -5.55 4.77
N GLY A 112 -9.63 -6.34 5.74
CA GLY A 112 -10.41 -6.70 6.92
C GLY A 112 -10.76 -5.48 7.74
N GLY A 113 -9.76 -4.67 8.08
CA GLY A 113 -9.89 -3.49 8.94
C GLY A 113 -9.70 -3.80 10.42
N ASP A 114 -9.59 -2.73 11.24
CA ASP A 114 -9.17 -2.77 12.64
C ASP A 114 -10.31 -2.49 13.65
N ALA A 115 -11.57 -2.41 13.20
CA ALA A 115 -12.69 -2.24 14.10
C ALA A 115 -12.79 -3.45 15.04
N GLU A 116 -12.85 -3.22 16.37
CA GLU A 116 -12.88 -4.29 17.36
C GLU A 116 -14.16 -5.11 17.25
N VAL A 117 -15.31 -4.44 17.15
CA VAL A 117 -16.61 -5.08 16.98
C VAL A 117 -17.17 -4.72 15.61
N PRO A 118 -17.07 -5.60 14.62
CA PRO A 118 -17.63 -5.35 13.31
C PRO A 118 -19.16 -5.48 13.33
N PRO A 119 -19.88 -4.60 12.62
CA PRO A 119 -21.34 -4.68 12.55
C PRO A 119 -21.84 -5.92 11.81
N HIS A 120 -21.07 -6.44 10.84
CA HIS A 120 -21.47 -7.60 10.03
C HIS A 120 -20.28 -8.47 9.62
N TYR A 121 -19.34 -7.94 8.81
CA TYR A 121 -18.25 -8.74 8.25
C TYR A 121 -17.04 -8.80 9.19
N GLN A 122 -16.61 -10.02 9.53
CA GLN A 122 -15.40 -10.27 10.33
C GLN A 122 -14.12 -10.18 9.49
N TYR A 123 -14.22 -10.53 8.20
CA TYR A 123 -13.10 -10.67 7.26
C TYR A 123 -13.43 -10.04 5.92
N ALA A 124 -12.39 -9.80 5.11
CA ALA A 124 -12.52 -9.17 3.80
C ALA A 124 -13.28 -10.03 2.77
N LEU A 125 -13.11 -11.37 2.81
CA LEU A 125 -13.63 -12.25 1.76
C LEU A 125 -15.17 -12.26 1.65
N PRO A 126 -15.95 -12.39 2.75
CA PRO A 126 -17.41 -12.30 2.66
C PRO A 126 -17.91 -10.95 2.13
N PHE A 127 -17.31 -9.84 2.59
CA PHE A 127 -17.64 -8.53 2.05
C PHE A 127 -17.30 -8.41 0.56
N MET A 128 -16.13 -8.92 0.14
CA MET A 128 -15.73 -8.90 -1.27
C MET A 128 -16.73 -9.66 -2.15
N LYS A 129 -17.28 -10.77 -1.65
CA LYS A 129 -18.31 -11.53 -2.35
C LYS A 129 -19.57 -10.70 -2.57
N ASP A 130 -20.16 -10.14 -1.52
CA ASP A 130 -21.38 -9.34 -1.60
C ASP A 130 -21.17 -8.08 -2.45
N PHE A 131 -19.98 -7.48 -2.37
CA PHE A 131 -19.60 -6.33 -3.20
C PHE A 131 -19.54 -6.68 -4.69
N LEU A 132 -19.00 -7.86 -5.04
CA LEU A 132 -18.95 -8.35 -6.41
C LEU A 132 -20.34 -8.72 -6.94
N GLU A 133 -21.18 -9.35 -6.13
CA GLU A 133 -22.57 -9.68 -6.47
C GLU A 133 -23.40 -8.40 -6.76
N ALA A 134 -23.06 -7.28 -6.12
CA ALA A 134 -23.65 -5.97 -6.40
C ALA A 134 -23.12 -5.28 -7.68
N GLN A 135 -22.25 -5.95 -8.45
CA GLN A 135 -21.74 -5.49 -9.75
C GLN A 135 -21.11 -4.08 -9.70
N PRO A 136 -19.99 -3.89 -8.99
CA PRO A 136 -19.37 -2.56 -8.80
C PRO A 136 -18.83 -1.93 -10.10
N GLY A 137 -18.65 -2.69 -11.17
CA GLY A 137 -18.11 -2.19 -12.45
C GLY A 137 -16.62 -1.85 -12.39
N VAL A 138 -15.88 -2.45 -11.45
CA VAL A 138 -14.43 -2.29 -11.34
C VAL A 138 -13.68 -3.28 -12.24
N ASP A 139 -12.52 -2.88 -12.72
CA ASP A 139 -11.62 -3.75 -13.48
C ASP A 139 -10.70 -4.57 -12.53
N THR A 140 -10.41 -4.01 -11.34
CA THR A 140 -9.45 -4.58 -10.40
C THR A 140 -9.94 -4.45 -8.96
N ILE A 141 -9.76 -5.51 -8.17
CA ILE A 141 -9.88 -5.45 -6.71
C ILE A 141 -8.53 -5.78 -6.07
N GLY A 142 -8.01 -4.81 -5.34
CA GLY A 142 -6.82 -4.98 -4.52
C GLY A 142 -7.14 -5.61 -3.16
N PHE A 143 -6.16 -6.31 -2.57
CA PHE A 143 -6.27 -6.89 -1.24
C PHE A 143 -4.91 -7.05 -0.55
N GLY A 144 -4.92 -7.09 0.77
CA GLY A 144 -3.70 -7.17 1.58
C GLY A 144 -3.05 -8.55 1.59
N ALA A 145 -1.71 -8.55 1.63
CA ALA A 145 -0.86 -9.72 1.82
C ALA A 145 0.25 -9.42 2.85
N TYR A 146 0.82 -10.43 3.50
CA TYR A 146 1.63 -10.23 4.71
C TYR A 146 2.91 -11.10 4.67
N PRO A 147 4.00 -10.64 4.03
CA PRO A 147 5.24 -11.41 3.91
C PRO A 147 5.85 -11.82 5.26
N ASP A 148 5.83 -10.93 6.25
CA ASP A 148 6.38 -11.15 7.59
C ASP A 148 5.32 -11.59 8.64
N GLY A 149 4.11 -11.91 8.16
CA GLY A 149 3.01 -12.39 8.99
C GLY A 149 2.17 -11.27 9.60
N HIS A 150 1.23 -11.64 10.45
CA HIS A 150 0.30 -10.76 11.15
C HIS A 150 0.31 -11.07 12.65
N ALA A 151 -0.02 -10.10 13.49
CA ALA A 151 0.04 -10.26 14.95
C ALA A 151 -0.97 -11.28 15.49
N THR A 152 -2.14 -11.37 14.88
CA THR A 152 -3.30 -12.15 15.37
C THR A 152 -3.81 -13.19 14.37
N ILE A 153 -3.29 -13.23 13.13
CA ILE A 153 -3.71 -14.18 12.10
C ILE A 153 -2.57 -15.17 11.84
N SER A 154 -2.87 -16.46 11.82
CA SER A 154 -1.87 -17.48 11.56
C SER A 154 -1.30 -17.38 10.14
N LYS A 155 -0.08 -17.90 9.93
CA LYS A 155 0.52 -17.92 8.58
C LYS A 155 -0.30 -18.77 7.61
N GLY A 156 -0.92 -19.86 8.09
CA GLY A 156 -1.79 -20.71 7.29
C GLY A 156 -3.03 -19.96 6.83
N ASP A 157 -3.71 -19.25 7.73
CA ASP A 157 -4.90 -18.46 7.39
C ASP A 157 -4.57 -17.31 6.44
N LEU A 158 -3.42 -16.64 6.62
CA LEU A 158 -2.95 -15.60 5.70
C LEU A 158 -2.72 -16.16 4.29
N HIS A 159 -2.13 -17.34 4.19
CA HIS A 159 -1.90 -18.02 2.92
C HIS A 159 -3.23 -18.41 2.25
N THR A 160 -4.11 -19.09 2.99
CA THR A 160 -5.44 -19.48 2.51
C THR A 160 -6.24 -18.27 2.04
N ALA A 161 -6.23 -17.18 2.80
CA ALA A 161 -6.98 -15.98 2.49
C ALA A 161 -6.56 -15.32 1.15
N VAL A 162 -5.30 -15.34 0.76
CA VAL A 162 -4.89 -14.77 -0.54
C VAL A 162 -5.30 -15.69 -1.70
N ILE A 163 -5.23 -17.01 -1.52
CA ILE A 163 -5.66 -17.99 -2.54
C ILE A 163 -7.18 -17.92 -2.75
N GLU A 164 -7.96 -17.87 -1.68
CA GLU A 164 -9.42 -17.77 -1.78
C GLU A 164 -9.89 -16.47 -2.44
N LYS A 165 -9.25 -15.33 -2.13
CA LYS A 165 -9.54 -14.05 -2.79
C LYS A 165 -9.21 -14.10 -4.28
N GLU A 166 -8.06 -14.68 -4.65
CA GLU A 166 -7.73 -14.87 -6.06
C GLU A 166 -8.77 -15.72 -6.77
N ALA A 167 -9.18 -16.84 -6.18
CA ALA A 167 -10.20 -17.74 -6.75
C ALA A 167 -11.55 -17.04 -6.93
N LEU A 168 -12.00 -16.27 -5.91
CA LEU A 168 -13.22 -15.49 -5.96
C LEU A 168 -13.17 -14.45 -7.10
N LEU A 169 -12.08 -13.70 -7.22
CA LEU A 169 -11.93 -12.69 -8.27
C LEU A 169 -11.93 -13.32 -9.68
N LYS A 170 -11.21 -14.43 -9.85
CA LYS A 170 -11.20 -15.19 -11.11
C LYS A 170 -12.59 -15.69 -11.50
N SER A 171 -13.39 -16.17 -10.56
CA SER A 171 -14.75 -16.65 -10.82
C SER A 171 -15.72 -15.56 -11.28
N HIS A 172 -15.42 -14.28 -10.93
CA HIS A 172 -16.19 -13.11 -11.34
C HIS A 172 -15.58 -12.35 -12.54
N GLY A 173 -14.47 -12.84 -13.11
CA GLY A 173 -13.79 -12.18 -14.23
C GLY A 173 -13.14 -10.85 -13.87
N VAL A 174 -12.89 -10.59 -12.58
CA VAL A 174 -12.27 -9.36 -12.08
C VAL A 174 -10.78 -9.62 -11.79
N LYS A 175 -9.92 -8.67 -12.17
CA LYS A 175 -8.48 -8.76 -11.90
C LYS A 175 -8.20 -8.58 -10.42
N GLY A 176 -7.31 -9.40 -9.88
CA GLY A 176 -6.74 -9.20 -8.55
C GLY A 176 -5.44 -8.39 -8.58
N LEU A 177 -5.17 -7.65 -7.52
CA LEU A 177 -3.88 -7.00 -7.26
C LEU A 177 -3.57 -7.11 -5.77
N ALA A 178 -2.67 -8.01 -5.38
CA ALA A 178 -2.27 -8.09 -3.98
C ALA A 178 -1.29 -6.96 -3.64
N SER A 179 -1.44 -6.32 -2.47
CA SER A 179 -0.44 -5.38 -1.96
C SER A 179 0.09 -5.88 -0.61
N THR A 180 1.41 -5.95 -0.47
CA THR A 180 1.97 -6.41 0.79
C THR A 180 1.85 -5.34 1.86
N GLN A 181 1.69 -5.79 3.12
CA GLN A 181 1.97 -4.94 4.26
C GLN A 181 3.44 -4.51 4.20
N MET A 182 3.73 -3.37 4.82
CA MET A 182 5.08 -2.82 4.88
C MET A 182 6.06 -3.85 5.44
N CYS A 183 7.08 -4.19 4.66
CA CYS A 183 8.16 -5.09 5.06
C CYS A 183 9.50 -4.52 4.59
N PHE A 184 10.54 -4.67 5.42
CA PHE A 184 11.87 -4.09 5.18
C PHE A 184 12.93 -5.17 4.86
N ASP A 185 12.53 -6.43 4.90
CA ASP A 185 13.41 -7.60 4.73
C ASP A 185 13.27 -8.16 3.32
N ALA A 186 14.17 -7.75 2.39
CA ALA A 186 14.13 -8.20 1.01
C ALA A 186 14.26 -9.73 0.88
N PRO A 187 15.21 -10.42 1.57
CA PRO A 187 15.27 -11.88 1.59
C PRO A 187 13.95 -12.55 2.01
N LEU A 188 13.29 -12.05 3.06
CA LEU A 188 12.01 -12.57 3.52
C LEU A 188 10.91 -12.37 2.48
N ILE A 189 10.82 -11.17 1.89
CA ILE A 189 9.86 -10.86 0.82
C ILE A 189 10.07 -11.81 -0.36
N LEU A 190 11.30 -11.98 -0.82
CA LEU A 190 11.62 -12.84 -1.97
C LEU A 190 11.32 -14.32 -1.69
N SER A 191 11.62 -14.82 -0.48
CA SER A 191 11.27 -16.18 -0.08
C SER A 191 9.75 -16.38 -0.07
N TRP A 192 9.02 -15.47 0.59
CA TRP A 192 7.56 -15.50 0.65
C TRP A 192 6.91 -15.47 -0.74
N LEU A 193 7.42 -14.61 -1.64
CA LEU A 193 6.95 -14.55 -3.03
C LEU A 193 7.13 -15.89 -3.75
N LYS A 194 8.32 -16.53 -3.62
CA LYS A 194 8.60 -17.83 -4.23
C LYS A 194 7.64 -18.90 -3.73
N ASP A 195 7.43 -18.97 -2.41
CA ASP A 195 6.53 -19.95 -1.80
C ASP A 195 5.09 -19.76 -2.29
N LEU A 196 4.65 -18.50 -2.41
CA LEU A 196 3.32 -18.16 -2.92
C LEU A 196 3.14 -18.53 -4.40
N ARG A 197 4.16 -18.29 -5.23
CA ARG A 197 4.16 -18.71 -6.65
C ARG A 197 4.19 -20.23 -6.79
N ALA A 198 4.98 -20.93 -5.98
CA ALA A 198 5.00 -22.39 -5.95
C ALA A 198 3.65 -23.00 -5.54
N ALA A 199 2.86 -22.31 -4.71
CA ALA A 199 1.49 -22.68 -4.37
C ALA A 199 0.46 -22.37 -5.45
N GLY A 200 0.87 -21.84 -6.62
CA GLY A 200 -0.01 -21.56 -7.76
C GLY A 200 -0.68 -20.19 -7.75
N PHE A 201 -0.34 -19.30 -6.81
CA PHE A 201 -0.86 -17.94 -6.80
C PHE A 201 -0.29 -17.12 -7.97
N THR A 202 -1.14 -16.60 -8.84
CA THR A 202 -0.76 -15.91 -10.08
C THR A 202 -1.02 -14.41 -10.07
N THR A 203 -1.84 -13.94 -9.13
CA THR A 203 -2.19 -12.51 -9.03
C THR A 203 -0.93 -11.64 -8.90
N PRO A 204 -0.83 -10.53 -9.67
CA PRO A 204 0.25 -9.55 -9.53
C PRO A 204 0.32 -8.98 -8.11
N ILE A 205 1.53 -8.58 -7.70
CA ILE A 205 1.77 -8.07 -6.35
C ILE A 205 2.42 -6.69 -6.40
N ASN A 206 1.84 -5.72 -5.70
CA ASN A 206 2.50 -4.48 -5.35
C ASN A 206 3.24 -4.63 -4.02
N LEU A 207 4.48 -4.15 -3.98
CA LEU A 207 5.26 -4.15 -2.74
C LEU A 207 4.86 -2.98 -1.86
N GLY A 208 4.47 -3.30 -0.64
CA GLY A 208 4.27 -2.33 0.42
C GLY A 208 5.62 -1.86 0.96
N ILE A 209 6.04 -0.68 0.59
CA ILE A 209 7.26 -0.07 1.11
C ILE A 209 6.97 1.32 1.68
N PRO A 210 7.69 1.75 2.73
CA PRO A 210 7.56 3.13 3.16
C PRO A 210 8.08 4.07 2.07
N GLY A 211 7.44 5.22 1.91
CA GLY A 211 8.01 6.33 1.18
C GLY A 211 9.23 6.90 1.91
N VAL A 212 9.78 7.99 1.37
CA VAL A 212 10.79 8.77 2.11
C VAL A 212 10.08 9.49 3.26
N VAL A 213 10.36 9.07 4.48
CA VAL A 213 9.66 9.53 5.67
C VAL A 213 10.64 9.73 6.82
N ASP A 214 10.41 10.77 7.64
CA ASP A 214 11.21 10.97 8.83
C ASP A 214 10.98 9.85 9.85
N ARG A 215 12.02 9.60 10.64
CA ARG A 215 12.04 8.50 11.61
C ARG A 215 10.92 8.58 12.64
N THR A 216 10.64 9.77 13.15
CA THR A 216 9.63 9.96 14.21
C THR A 216 8.26 9.56 13.70
N ARG A 217 7.94 9.97 12.48
CA ARG A 217 6.69 9.64 11.80
C ARG A 217 6.62 8.14 11.50
N LEU A 218 7.68 7.53 10.95
CA LEU A 218 7.74 6.10 10.68
C LEU A 218 7.52 5.26 11.96
N MET A 219 8.18 5.63 13.05
CA MET A 219 8.04 4.92 14.33
C MET A 219 6.67 5.09 14.96
N SER A 220 6.10 6.30 14.94
CA SER A 220 4.81 6.58 15.55
C SER A 220 3.64 5.90 14.83
N VAL A 221 3.67 5.87 13.50
CA VAL A 221 2.63 5.24 12.70
C VAL A 221 2.84 3.73 12.62
N GLY A 222 4.08 3.26 12.47
CA GLY A 222 4.39 1.84 12.42
C GLY A 222 3.91 1.04 13.63
N VAL A 223 3.92 1.65 14.82
CA VAL A 223 3.33 1.03 16.03
C VAL A 223 1.81 0.93 15.91
N ARG A 224 1.14 1.91 15.31
CA ARG A 224 -0.32 1.95 15.16
C ARG A 224 -0.85 1.02 14.07
N THR A 225 -0.05 0.75 13.04
CA THR A 225 -0.47 -0.03 11.85
C THR A 225 -0.09 -1.50 11.93
N GLY A 226 0.33 -1.99 13.11
CA GLY A 226 0.64 -3.43 13.30
C GLY A 226 1.93 -3.93 12.65
N VAL A 227 2.76 -3.06 12.05
CA VAL A 227 4.07 -3.40 11.46
C VAL A 227 5.16 -3.65 12.51
N GLY A 228 4.77 -4.06 13.72
CA GLY A 228 5.68 -4.29 14.84
C GLY A 228 6.75 -5.36 14.58
N GLN A 229 6.49 -6.33 13.70
CA GLN A 229 7.48 -7.35 13.32
C GLN A 229 8.54 -6.76 12.39
N SER A 230 8.15 -6.05 11.34
CA SER A 230 9.06 -5.36 10.44
C SER A 230 9.89 -4.29 11.16
N LEU A 231 9.30 -3.57 12.10
CA LEU A 231 10.05 -2.62 12.95
C LEU A 231 11.04 -3.33 13.88
N ARG A 232 10.73 -4.55 14.36
CA ARG A 232 11.70 -5.37 15.13
C ARG A 232 12.87 -5.82 14.27
N TYR A 233 12.62 -6.19 13.01
CA TYR A 233 13.68 -6.49 12.05
C TYR A 233 14.62 -5.31 11.87
N LEU A 234 14.09 -4.11 11.65
CA LEU A 234 14.90 -2.88 11.56
C LEU A 234 15.74 -2.65 12.81
N LYS A 235 15.18 -2.86 14.01
CA LYS A 235 15.92 -2.73 15.27
C LYS A 235 17.04 -3.75 15.45
N LYS A 236 16.89 -4.97 14.93
CA LYS A 236 17.90 -6.03 15.00
C LYS A 236 19.01 -5.88 13.95
N ASN A 237 18.70 -5.27 12.82
CA ASN A 237 19.66 -5.09 11.73
C ASN A 237 20.35 -3.72 11.81
N LYS A 238 21.61 -3.70 12.31
CA LYS A 238 22.39 -2.46 12.49
C LYS A 238 22.52 -1.65 11.19
N ALA A 239 22.65 -2.31 10.03
CA ALA A 239 22.72 -1.63 8.73
C ALA A 239 21.39 -0.94 8.38
N SER A 240 20.26 -1.60 8.63
CA SER A 240 18.91 -1.01 8.43
C SER A 240 18.65 0.13 9.43
N LEU A 241 19.14 0.00 10.66
CA LEU A 241 19.11 1.11 11.64
C LEU A 241 19.88 2.32 11.13
N THR A 242 21.07 2.13 10.58
CA THR A 242 21.87 3.25 10.03
C THR A 242 21.12 3.97 8.91
N LEU A 243 20.40 3.24 8.04
CA LEU A 243 19.56 3.83 7.00
C LEU A 243 18.38 4.63 7.56
N MET A 244 17.77 4.16 8.67
CA MET A 244 16.71 4.91 9.35
C MET A 244 17.20 6.17 10.07
N PHE A 245 18.47 6.20 10.47
CA PHE A 245 19.11 7.32 11.18
C PHE A 245 19.83 8.28 10.23
N ALA A 246 19.84 7.98 8.92
CA ALA A 246 20.48 8.85 7.94
C ALA A 246 19.82 10.25 7.93
N PRO A 247 20.60 11.32 7.77
CA PRO A 247 20.04 12.65 7.53
C PRO A 247 19.10 12.61 6.33
N GLY A 248 17.84 13.01 6.53
CA GLY A 248 16.81 13.00 5.48
C GLY A 248 15.79 11.86 5.56
N GLY A 249 15.85 11.00 6.60
CA GLY A 249 14.88 9.93 6.84
C GLY A 249 15.21 8.60 6.15
N TYR A 250 14.24 7.68 6.17
CA TYR A 250 14.38 6.37 5.52
C TYR A 250 14.39 6.52 3.98
N ASP A 251 15.34 5.86 3.32
CA ASP A 251 15.45 5.79 1.85
C ASP A 251 15.17 4.35 1.39
N PRO A 252 14.10 4.09 0.62
CA PRO A 252 13.73 2.75 0.19
C PRO A 252 14.54 2.22 -1.00
N THR A 253 15.48 2.98 -1.56
CA THR A 253 16.24 2.62 -2.79
C THR A 253 16.92 1.26 -2.69
N LYS A 254 17.54 0.96 -1.54
CA LYS A 254 18.20 -0.34 -1.35
C LYS A 254 17.21 -1.49 -1.40
N LEU A 255 16.12 -1.39 -0.64
CA LEU A 255 15.06 -2.41 -0.63
C LEU A 255 14.48 -2.63 -2.03
N LEU A 256 14.20 -1.54 -2.73
CA LEU A 256 13.71 -1.57 -4.11
C LEU A 256 14.67 -2.32 -5.03
N ASN A 257 15.96 -2.00 -5.01
CA ASN A 257 16.95 -2.63 -5.85
C ASN A 257 17.13 -4.12 -5.54
N ASP A 258 17.16 -4.50 -4.27
CA ASP A 258 17.31 -5.89 -3.85
C ASP A 258 16.14 -6.77 -4.37
N ILE A 259 14.92 -6.22 -4.44
CA ILE A 259 13.74 -6.95 -4.92
C ILE A 259 13.63 -6.88 -6.45
N ALA A 260 13.99 -5.76 -7.06
CA ALA A 260 13.86 -5.53 -8.50
C ALA A 260 14.57 -6.60 -9.35
N VAL A 261 15.64 -7.22 -8.83
CA VAL A 261 16.38 -8.31 -9.48
C VAL A 261 15.49 -9.51 -9.85
N LYS A 262 14.43 -9.76 -9.07
CA LYS A 262 13.50 -10.88 -9.25
C LYS A 262 12.06 -10.44 -9.53
N ALA A 263 11.84 -9.15 -9.77
CA ALA A 263 10.51 -8.59 -9.89
C ALA A 263 9.69 -9.21 -11.03
N ASP A 264 10.30 -9.42 -12.20
CA ASP A 264 9.60 -10.00 -13.36
C ASP A 264 9.31 -11.49 -13.15
N GLU A 265 10.29 -12.25 -12.66
CA GLU A 265 10.15 -13.67 -12.33
C GLU A 265 9.04 -13.93 -11.31
N LEU A 266 8.92 -13.05 -10.31
CA LEU A 266 7.98 -13.18 -9.21
C LEU A 266 6.68 -12.38 -9.40
N ASN A 267 6.43 -11.86 -10.60
CA ASN A 267 5.24 -11.07 -10.96
C ASN A 267 4.96 -9.93 -9.96
N VAL A 268 6.02 -9.14 -9.66
CA VAL A 268 5.90 -7.90 -8.89
C VAL A 268 5.53 -6.78 -9.85
N ALA A 269 4.32 -6.22 -9.69
CA ALA A 269 3.74 -5.26 -10.61
C ALA A 269 4.19 -3.82 -10.37
N GLY A 270 4.34 -3.42 -9.11
CA GLY A 270 4.63 -2.04 -8.73
C GLY A 270 4.88 -1.89 -7.23
N ILE A 271 4.69 -0.68 -6.76
CA ILE A 271 4.88 -0.27 -5.36
C ILE A 271 3.58 0.28 -4.80
N HIS A 272 3.20 -0.18 -3.61
CA HIS A 272 2.26 0.50 -2.73
C HIS A 272 3.08 1.29 -1.70
N SER A 273 3.18 2.60 -1.90
CA SER A 273 4.02 3.45 -1.05
C SER A 273 3.24 3.98 0.15
N PHE A 274 3.60 3.53 1.33
CA PHE A 274 3.12 4.08 2.61
C PHE A 274 3.76 5.45 2.83
N THR A 275 3.15 6.51 2.30
CA THR A 275 3.73 7.86 2.34
C THR A 275 3.63 8.53 3.71
N PHE A 276 2.70 8.09 4.55
CA PHE A 276 2.35 8.79 5.80
C PHE A 276 2.12 10.29 5.59
N ASN A 277 1.60 10.66 4.41
CA ASN A 277 1.43 12.03 3.95
C ASN A 277 2.75 12.83 3.75
N SER A 278 3.91 12.16 3.61
CA SER A 278 5.17 12.77 3.14
C SER A 278 5.30 12.60 1.62
N THR A 279 4.32 13.12 0.89
CA THR A 279 4.19 12.94 -0.56
C THR A 279 5.27 13.67 -1.34
N ALA A 280 5.64 14.89 -0.93
CA ALA A 280 6.71 15.66 -1.58
C ALA A 280 8.04 14.92 -1.62
N ASP A 281 8.51 14.41 -0.47
CA ASP A 281 9.77 13.68 -0.37
C ASP A 281 9.73 12.37 -1.15
N THR A 282 8.58 11.66 -1.10
CA THR A 282 8.37 10.41 -1.84
C THR A 282 8.35 10.66 -3.36
N ALA A 283 7.69 11.72 -3.82
CA ALA A 283 7.67 12.10 -5.23
C ALA A 283 9.06 12.52 -5.72
N GLN A 284 9.81 13.29 -4.92
CA GLN A 284 11.19 13.66 -5.24
C GLN A 284 12.09 12.42 -5.36
N TRP A 285 11.95 11.45 -4.46
CA TRP A 285 12.67 10.18 -4.53
C TRP A 285 12.30 9.40 -5.80
N ALA A 286 11.01 9.28 -6.11
CA ALA A 286 10.55 8.59 -7.31
C ALA A 286 11.12 9.22 -8.59
N ASN A 287 11.09 10.53 -8.69
CA ASN A 287 11.68 11.27 -9.84
C ASN A 287 13.20 11.10 -9.95
N ALA A 288 13.91 10.90 -8.84
CA ALA A 288 15.36 10.66 -8.85
C ALA A 288 15.72 9.24 -9.31
N ILE A 289 14.77 8.29 -9.28
CA ILE A 289 14.90 6.91 -9.75
C ILE A 289 14.60 6.81 -11.25
N LEU A 290 13.65 7.59 -11.76
CA LEU A 290 13.17 7.59 -13.14
C LEU A 290 14.12 8.34 -14.07
#